data_6a07292f30f8a213919ce4a4fee606e1
#
_entry.id   6a07292f30f8a213919ce4a4fee606e1
#
_cell.length_a   1.000
_cell.length_b   1.000
_cell.length_c   1.000
_cell.angle_alpha   90.00
_cell.angle_beta   90.00
_cell.angle_gamma   90.00
#
_symmetry.space_group_name_H-M   'P 1'
#
loop_
_entity.id
_entity.type
_entity.pdbx_description
1 polymer ?
#
loop_
_entity_poly.entity_id
_entity_poly.type
_entity_poly.pdbx_seq_one_letter_code
_entity_poly.pdbx_strand_id
1 'polypeptide(L)'
;MFLFYKVVIRIHYTNHLYDVQSLSDIEFRWLHNNHKIPVEDDIISLGLYKKSKNIEAAELFILWLMKEESQKEILERNKKMKLNTATFGIAGGFSAIKSVNERVFTQFNPMLIGNLPTSEYLQTLNILPPHWEQIKERVIIPYLLEATDTENQVTEQALLDRISDWNKQYF
;
A
#
# COMPACT_ATOMS: atom_id res chain seq x y z
N MET A 1 19.17 2.70 -5.33
CA MET A 1 19.01 1.75 -4.25
C MET A 1 18.43 2.32 -2.97
N PHE A 2 18.90 3.43 -2.45
CA PHE A 2 18.23 4.18 -1.39
C PHE A 2 16.73 4.45 -1.67
N LEU A 3 16.37 4.49 -2.95
CA LEU A 3 15.00 4.76 -3.39
C LEU A 3 14.04 3.62 -3.01
N PHE A 4 14.41 2.38 -3.25
CA PHE A 4 13.56 1.21 -3.01
C PHE A 4 13.40 0.91 -1.52
N TYR A 5 14.47 1.07 -0.76
CA TYR A 5 14.44 0.91 0.69
C TYR A 5 13.52 1.94 1.36
N LYS A 6 13.51 3.18 0.86
CA LYS A 6 12.61 4.22 1.35
C LYS A 6 11.14 3.98 0.97
N VAL A 7 10.85 3.37 -0.17
CA VAL A 7 9.48 2.99 -0.57
C VAL A 7 8.96 1.86 0.32
N VAL A 8 9.72 0.80 0.49
CA VAL A 8 9.35 -0.35 1.34
C VAL A 8 9.15 0.09 2.79
N ILE A 9 10.05 0.90 3.33
CA ILE A 9 9.89 1.44 4.68
C ILE A 9 8.63 2.31 4.78
N ARG A 10 8.31 3.13 3.78
CA ARG A 10 7.14 4.00 3.84
C ARG A 10 5.80 3.27 3.75
N ILE A 11 5.72 2.26 2.94
CA ILE A 11 4.54 1.41 2.83
C ILE A 11 4.33 0.66 4.14
N HIS A 12 5.39 0.13 4.70
CA HIS A 12 5.35 -0.49 6.03
C HIS A 12 4.98 0.53 7.12
N TYR A 13 5.48 1.75 7.06
CA TYR A 13 5.14 2.82 8.00
C TYR A 13 3.71 3.34 7.86
N THR A 14 3.07 3.30 6.70
CA THR A 14 1.65 3.67 6.60
C THR A 14 0.74 2.68 7.30
N ASN A 15 1.10 1.41 7.35
CA ASN A 15 0.40 0.40 8.13
C ASN A 15 0.72 0.48 9.64
N HIS A 16 1.87 1.08 10.01
CA HIS A 16 2.34 1.25 11.38
C HIS A 16 2.53 2.73 11.76
N LEU A 17 1.65 3.60 11.27
CA LEU A 17 1.74 5.05 11.48
C LEU A 17 1.78 5.44 12.97
N TYR A 18 1.24 4.59 13.83
CA TYR A 18 1.24 4.79 15.28
C TYR A 18 2.59 4.53 15.93
N ASP A 19 3.38 3.60 15.38
CA ASP A 19 4.75 3.37 15.85
C ASP A 19 5.63 4.57 15.52
N VAL A 20 5.33 5.26 14.41
CA VAL A 20 6.03 6.48 13.98
C VAL A 20 5.61 7.71 14.81
N GLN A 21 4.37 7.74 15.33
CA GLN A 21 3.93 8.85 16.19
C GLN A 21 4.70 8.93 17.51
N SER A 22 5.29 7.84 17.97
CA SER A 22 6.18 7.81 19.13
C SER A 22 7.56 8.41 18.86
N LEU A 23 7.90 8.60 17.60
CA LEU A 23 9.18 9.12 17.12
C LEU A 23 8.98 10.54 16.59
N SER A 24 8.89 11.51 17.50
CA SER A 24 8.56 12.92 17.22
C SER A 24 9.44 13.60 16.17
N ASP A 25 10.57 13.01 15.82
CA ASP A 25 11.58 13.61 14.96
C ASP A 25 11.63 12.97 13.55
N ILE A 26 10.67 12.09 13.19
CA ILE A 26 10.63 11.49 11.87
C ILE A 26 9.73 12.29 10.93
N GLU A 27 10.36 12.98 9.99
CA GLU A 27 9.69 13.56 8.83
C GLU A 27 9.52 12.50 7.76
N PHE A 28 8.31 12.29 7.27
CA PHE A 28 8.08 11.39 6.14
C PHE A 28 7.73 12.16 4.87
N ARG A 29 8.15 11.62 3.71
CA ARG A 29 7.89 12.18 2.40
C ARG A 29 7.53 11.08 1.42
N TRP A 30 6.67 11.40 0.48
CA TRP A 30 6.34 10.47 -0.59
C TRP A 30 7.48 10.36 -1.59
N LEU A 31 7.81 9.13 -1.95
CA LEU A 31 8.73 8.89 -3.04
C LEU A 31 7.98 9.03 -4.36
N HIS A 32 8.56 9.76 -5.29
CA HIS A 32 7.99 9.92 -6.61
C HIS A 32 9.01 9.56 -7.69
N ASN A 33 8.50 9.05 -8.80
CA ASN A 33 9.24 8.88 -10.05
C ASN A 33 8.45 9.60 -11.15
N ASN A 34 9.09 10.54 -11.86
CA ASN A 34 8.45 11.33 -12.93
C ASN A 34 7.09 11.92 -12.49
N HIS A 35 7.04 12.56 -11.33
CA HIS A 35 5.82 13.12 -10.72
C HIS A 35 4.72 12.10 -10.39
N LYS A 36 5.01 10.80 -10.43
CA LYS A 36 4.09 9.75 -9.99
C LYS A 36 4.59 9.07 -8.72
N ILE A 37 3.67 8.76 -7.85
CA ILE A 37 3.90 8.06 -6.59
C ILE A 37 3.41 6.63 -6.78
N PRO A 38 4.30 5.64 -6.81
CA PRO A 38 3.87 4.26 -6.92
C PRO A 38 3.10 3.85 -5.66
N VAL A 39 1.93 3.26 -5.87
CA VAL A 39 1.08 2.70 -4.82
C VAL A 39 1.38 1.21 -4.72
N GLU A 40 1.47 0.72 -3.49
CA GLU A 40 1.70 -0.71 -3.24
C GLU A 40 0.58 -1.58 -3.78
N ASP A 41 0.92 -2.80 -4.13
CA ASP A 41 0.03 -3.82 -4.69
C ASP A 41 -0.80 -4.59 -3.63
N ASP A 42 -0.63 -4.26 -2.35
CA ASP A 42 -1.40 -4.87 -1.26
C ASP A 42 -2.80 -4.26 -1.17
N ILE A 43 -3.67 -4.72 -2.06
CA ILE A 43 -5.05 -4.27 -2.14
C ILE A 43 -5.96 -5.28 -1.44
N ILE A 44 -6.60 -4.85 -0.35
CA ILE A 44 -7.64 -5.65 0.29
C ILE A 44 -8.93 -5.52 -0.52
N SER A 45 -9.34 -6.62 -1.13
CA SER A 45 -10.53 -6.67 -1.97
C SER A 45 -11.72 -7.28 -1.22
N LEU A 46 -12.90 -6.70 -1.42
CA LEU A 46 -14.16 -7.27 -0.99
C LEU A 46 -14.85 -7.93 -2.17
N GLY A 47 -15.35 -9.14 -1.96
CA GLY A 47 -16.08 -9.89 -2.99
C GLY A 47 -17.32 -10.55 -2.43
N LEU A 48 -18.33 -10.72 -3.30
CA LEU A 48 -19.53 -11.49 -3.00
C LEU A 48 -19.33 -12.94 -3.43
N TYR A 49 -19.51 -13.86 -2.49
CA TYR A 49 -19.54 -15.27 -2.85
C TYR A 49 -20.86 -15.61 -3.55
N LYS A 50 -20.79 -15.95 -4.84
CA LYS A 50 -21.98 -16.14 -5.70
C LYS A 50 -22.98 -17.21 -5.23
N LYS A 51 -22.56 -18.13 -4.35
CA LYS A 51 -23.42 -19.14 -3.74
C LYS A 51 -23.88 -18.77 -2.33
N SER A 52 -23.66 -17.52 -1.89
CA SER A 52 -24.15 -17.06 -0.61
C SER A 52 -25.69 -17.11 -0.58
N LYS A 53 -26.23 -17.49 0.56
CA LYS A 53 -27.67 -17.44 0.80
C LYS A 53 -28.19 -16.04 1.15
N ASN A 54 -27.27 -15.12 1.46
CA ASN A 54 -27.57 -13.77 1.93
C ASN A 54 -26.90 -12.71 1.04
N ILE A 55 -27.06 -12.82 -0.27
CA ILE A 55 -26.44 -11.92 -1.25
C ILE A 55 -26.86 -10.47 -0.99
N GLU A 56 -28.17 -10.23 -0.83
CA GLU A 56 -28.71 -8.86 -0.59
C GLU A 56 -28.11 -8.22 0.65
N ALA A 57 -27.99 -8.95 1.75
CA ALA A 57 -27.38 -8.42 2.97
C ALA A 57 -25.88 -8.12 2.79
N ALA A 58 -25.18 -8.93 2.03
CA ALA A 58 -23.76 -8.69 1.73
C ALA A 58 -23.57 -7.50 0.79
N GLU A 59 -24.45 -7.29 -0.19
CA GLU A 59 -24.45 -6.11 -1.05
C GLU A 59 -24.74 -4.84 -0.23
N LEU A 60 -25.73 -4.86 0.64
CA LEU A 60 -26.02 -3.74 1.54
C LEU A 60 -24.84 -3.41 2.45
N PHE A 61 -24.15 -4.43 2.95
CA PHE A 61 -22.95 -4.22 3.77
C PHE A 61 -21.82 -3.55 2.96
N ILE A 62 -21.56 -4.01 1.73
CA ILE A 62 -20.54 -3.40 0.87
C ILE A 62 -20.91 -1.96 0.55
N LEU A 63 -22.16 -1.71 0.17
CA LEU A 63 -22.65 -0.34 -0.12
C LEU A 63 -22.56 0.57 1.12
N TRP A 64 -22.84 0.04 2.30
CA TRP A 64 -22.67 0.78 3.56
C TRP A 64 -21.20 1.08 3.82
N LEU A 65 -20.30 0.09 3.69
CA LEU A 65 -18.87 0.26 3.92
C LEU A 65 -18.22 1.25 2.95
N MET A 66 -18.74 1.34 1.73
CA MET A 66 -18.25 2.27 0.69
C MET A 66 -18.85 3.68 0.79
N LYS A 67 -19.47 4.05 1.90
CA LYS A 67 -19.88 5.42 2.19
C LYS A 67 -18.85 6.13 3.05
N GLU A 68 -18.62 7.42 2.78
CA GLU A 68 -17.71 8.26 3.56
C GLU A 68 -18.13 8.31 5.03
N GLU A 69 -19.43 8.50 5.27
CA GLU A 69 -20.01 8.59 6.61
C GLU A 69 -19.77 7.30 7.41
N SER A 70 -19.97 6.14 6.79
CA SER A 70 -19.77 4.85 7.46
C SER A 70 -18.30 4.64 7.84
N GLN A 71 -17.38 5.01 6.97
CA GLN A 71 -15.95 4.90 7.25
C GLN A 71 -15.52 5.90 8.32
N LYS A 72 -16.08 7.10 8.33
CA LYS A 72 -15.87 8.06 9.41
C LYS A 72 -16.35 7.52 10.76
N GLU A 73 -17.55 6.96 10.81
CA GLU A 73 -18.09 6.34 12.03
C GLU A 73 -17.20 5.18 12.54
N ILE A 74 -16.66 4.36 11.64
CA ILE A 74 -15.71 3.29 11.98
C ILE A 74 -14.47 3.87 12.65
N LEU A 75 -13.88 4.92 12.08
CA LEU A 75 -12.69 5.56 12.62
C LEU A 75 -12.96 6.25 13.97
N GLU A 76 -14.09 6.92 14.10
CA GLU A 76 -14.53 7.52 15.39
C GLU A 76 -14.67 6.45 16.46
N ARG A 77 -15.30 5.32 16.12
CA ARG A 77 -15.48 4.19 17.04
C ARG A 77 -14.13 3.57 17.42
N ASN A 78 -13.25 3.34 16.45
CA ASN A 78 -11.92 2.83 16.72
C ASN A 78 -11.13 3.74 17.65
N LYS A 79 -11.18 5.06 17.46
CA LYS A 79 -10.57 6.05 18.35
C LYS A 79 -11.15 5.97 19.76
N LYS A 80 -12.48 5.95 19.87
CA LYS A 80 -13.18 5.88 21.16
C LYS A 80 -12.84 4.60 21.94
N MET A 81 -12.70 3.48 21.23
CA MET A 81 -12.37 2.18 21.83
C MET A 81 -10.85 1.95 21.98
N LYS A 82 -10.03 2.93 21.61
CA LYS A 82 -8.55 2.83 21.60
C LYS A 82 -8.01 1.69 20.72
N LEU A 83 -8.75 1.30 19.68
CA LEU A 83 -8.33 0.27 18.72
C LEU A 83 -7.41 0.83 17.63
N ASN A 84 -7.36 2.14 17.49
CA ASN A 84 -6.53 2.85 16.54
C ASN A 84 -5.01 2.69 16.79
N THR A 85 -4.60 2.17 17.92
CA THR A 85 -3.19 1.84 18.21
C THR A 85 -2.74 0.52 17.59
N ALA A 86 -3.69 -0.34 17.20
CA ALA A 86 -3.39 -1.66 16.66
C ALA A 86 -3.44 -1.70 15.12
N THR A 87 -4.24 -0.82 14.50
CA THR A 87 -4.46 -0.89 13.04
C THR A 87 -4.69 0.51 12.47
N PHE A 88 -3.97 0.83 11.40
CA PHE A 88 -4.16 2.10 10.70
C PHE A 88 -5.37 2.05 9.75
N GLY A 89 -6.12 3.13 9.70
CA GLY A 89 -7.11 3.39 8.67
C GLY A 89 -8.30 2.41 8.61
N ILE A 90 -8.71 2.10 7.41
CA ILE A 90 -9.77 1.14 7.10
C ILE A 90 -9.12 -0.16 6.65
N ALA A 91 -9.42 -1.28 7.31
CA ALA A 91 -8.83 -2.59 7.01
C ALA A 91 -7.28 -2.60 6.95
N GLY A 92 -6.62 -1.77 7.75
CA GLY A 92 -5.17 -1.72 7.82
C GLY A 92 -4.49 -0.77 6.82
N GLY A 93 -5.24 0.05 6.10
CA GLY A 93 -4.67 0.93 5.08
C GLY A 93 -5.51 2.18 4.78
N PHE A 94 -5.14 2.86 3.72
CA PHE A 94 -5.93 3.94 3.16
C PHE A 94 -7.24 3.42 2.55
N SER A 95 -8.24 4.30 2.52
CA SER A 95 -9.53 3.98 1.90
C SER A 95 -9.42 3.97 0.36
N ALA A 96 -10.25 3.15 -0.28
CA ALA A 96 -10.52 3.26 -1.70
C ALA A 96 -11.31 4.53 -2.06
N ILE A 97 -11.87 5.23 -1.06
CA ILE A 97 -12.65 6.45 -1.26
C ILE A 97 -11.73 7.65 -1.08
N LYS A 98 -11.51 8.41 -2.16
CA LYS A 98 -10.64 9.58 -2.18
C LYS A 98 -10.98 10.59 -1.08
N SER A 99 -12.25 10.92 -0.92
CA SER A 99 -12.68 11.92 0.07
C SER A 99 -12.43 11.50 1.51
N VAL A 100 -12.46 10.20 1.80
CA VAL A 100 -12.09 9.67 3.12
C VAL A 100 -10.61 9.92 3.41
N ASN A 101 -9.75 9.66 2.46
CA ASN A 101 -8.32 9.89 2.63
C ASN A 101 -8.00 11.37 2.83
N GLU A 102 -8.57 12.24 2.01
CA GLU A 102 -8.25 13.66 2.00
C GLU A 102 -8.89 14.43 3.16
N ARG A 103 -10.11 14.08 3.55
CA ARG A 103 -10.90 14.86 4.52
C ARG A 103 -11.11 14.17 5.86
N VAL A 104 -11.26 12.85 5.85
CA VAL A 104 -11.57 12.12 7.09
C VAL A 104 -10.29 11.69 7.79
N PHE A 105 -9.36 11.05 7.10
CA PHE A 105 -8.13 10.57 7.72
C PHE A 105 -7.31 11.67 8.39
N THR A 106 -7.27 12.85 7.80
CA THR A 106 -6.55 14.00 8.38
C THR A 106 -7.11 14.46 9.73
N GLN A 107 -8.41 14.20 10.00
CA GLN A 107 -9.03 14.50 11.30
C GLN A 107 -8.56 13.54 12.40
N PHE A 108 -8.21 12.32 12.03
CA PHE A 108 -7.74 11.28 12.97
C PHE A 108 -6.22 11.19 13.03
N ASN A 109 -5.55 11.60 11.98
CA ASN A 109 -4.10 11.55 11.81
C ASN A 109 -3.57 12.91 11.32
N PRO A 110 -3.41 13.89 12.22
CA PRO A 110 -3.02 15.25 11.84
C PRO A 110 -1.69 15.33 11.07
N MET A 111 -0.78 14.37 11.26
CA MET A 111 0.49 14.30 10.52
C MET A 111 0.32 14.10 9.00
N LEU A 112 -0.88 13.69 8.56
CA LEU A 112 -1.21 13.57 7.13
C LEU A 112 -1.59 14.91 6.51
N ILE A 113 -1.84 15.95 7.30
CA ILE A 113 -2.19 17.28 6.78
C ILE A 113 -1.00 17.84 5.98
N GLY A 114 -1.26 18.18 4.73
CA GLY A 114 -0.22 18.64 3.79
C GLY A 114 0.73 17.56 3.27
N ASN A 115 0.58 16.32 3.74
CA ASN A 115 1.43 15.19 3.35
C ASN A 115 0.69 14.12 2.50
N LEU A 116 -0.61 14.26 2.29
CA LEU A 116 -1.34 13.35 1.41
C LEU A 116 -1.14 13.76 -0.05
N PRO A 117 -0.69 12.84 -0.91
CA PRO A 117 -0.62 13.13 -2.33
C PRO A 117 -2.02 13.19 -2.91
N THR A 118 -2.21 14.07 -3.87
CA THR A 118 -3.45 14.07 -4.65
C THR A 118 -3.53 12.80 -5.50
N SER A 119 -4.73 12.31 -5.74
CA SER A 119 -4.94 11.05 -6.49
C SER A 119 -4.36 11.06 -7.91
N GLU A 120 -4.21 12.24 -8.51
CA GLU A 120 -3.60 12.41 -9.85
C GLU A 120 -2.11 12.03 -9.89
N TYR A 121 -1.43 12.09 -8.76
CA TYR A 121 -0.02 11.67 -8.66
C TYR A 121 0.12 10.19 -8.29
N LEU A 122 -0.96 9.52 -7.86
CA LEU A 122 -0.89 8.11 -7.52
C LEU A 122 -0.85 7.27 -8.80
N GLN A 123 0.11 6.36 -8.86
CA GLN A 123 0.23 5.38 -9.92
C GLN A 123 0.00 4.00 -9.33
N THR A 124 -1.11 3.39 -9.72
CA THR A 124 -1.34 1.97 -9.43
C THR A 124 -0.41 1.12 -10.28
N LEU A 125 -0.05 -0.03 -9.75
CA LEU A 125 0.68 -1.01 -10.51
C LEU A 125 -0.17 -1.51 -11.70
N ASN A 126 0.50 -1.79 -12.80
CA ASN A 126 -0.12 -2.53 -13.90
C ASN A 126 -0.45 -3.96 -13.46
N ILE A 127 -1.18 -4.69 -14.29
CA ILE A 127 -1.42 -6.12 -14.06
C ILE A 127 -0.06 -6.80 -13.90
N LEU A 128 0.16 -7.35 -12.70
CA LEU A 128 1.39 -8.05 -12.40
C LEU A 128 1.43 -9.40 -13.14
N PRO A 129 2.63 -9.85 -13.55
CA PRO A 129 2.75 -11.13 -14.20
C PRO A 129 2.32 -12.28 -13.26
N PRO A 130 1.89 -13.43 -13.81
CA PRO A 130 1.67 -14.61 -13.00
C PRO A 130 2.88 -14.90 -12.10
N HIS A 131 2.63 -15.43 -10.91
CA HIS A 131 3.68 -15.78 -9.94
C HIS A 131 4.55 -14.60 -9.47
N TRP A 132 4.01 -13.38 -9.51
CA TRP A 132 4.72 -12.16 -9.14
C TRP A 132 5.45 -12.25 -7.79
N GLU A 133 4.79 -12.80 -6.75
CA GLU A 133 5.41 -12.95 -5.43
C GLU A 133 6.69 -13.80 -5.48
N GLN A 134 6.67 -14.87 -6.27
CA GLN A 134 7.85 -15.73 -6.42
C GLN A 134 8.96 -15.04 -7.22
N ILE A 135 8.59 -14.30 -8.27
CA ILE A 135 9.54 -13.46 -9.04
C ILE A 135 10.14 -12.40 -8.14
N LYS A 136 9.33 -11.73 -7.35
CA LYS A 136 9.78 -10.72 -6.40
C LYS A 136 10.81 -11.28 -5.41
N GLU A 137 10.48 -12.37 -4.75
CA GLU A 137 11.34 -12.97 -3.74
C GLU A 137 12.63 -13.60 -4.30
N ARG A 138 12.52 -14.29 -5.44
CA ARG A 138 13.63 -15.10 -5.95
C ARG A 138 14.49 -14.41 -7.00
N VAL A 139 14.00 -13.37 -7.63
CA VAL A 139 14.70 -12.66 -8.69
C VAL A 139 14.92 -11.19 -8.33
N ILE A 140 13.85 -10.46 -8.00
CA ILE A 140 13.94 -9.01 -7.86
C ILE A 140 14.68 -8.63 -6.57
N ILE A 141 14.35 -9.23 -5.43
CA ILE A 141 15.00 -8.91 -4.17
C ILE A 141 16.49 -9.25 -4.20
N PRO A 142 16.95 -10.46 -4.64
CA PRO A 142 18.37 -10.74 -4.79
C PRO A 142 19.07 -9.77 -5.75
N TYR A 143 18.47 -9.46 -6.89
CA TYR A 143 19.02 -8.48 -7.82
C TYR A 143 19.21 -7.10 -7.17
N LEU A 144 18.21 -6.63 -6.44
CA LEU A 144 18.29 -5.35 -5.76
C LEU A 144 19.36 -5.35 -4.65
N LEU A 145 19.50 -6.45 -3.93
CA LEU A 145 20.56 -6.61 -2.93
C LEU A 145 21.95 -6.55 -3.58
N GLU A 146 22.16 -7.22 -4.71
CA GLU A 146 23.41 -7.13 -5.45
C GLU A 146 23.67 -5.71 -5.99
N ALA A 147 22.63 -5.04 -6.45
CA ALA A 147 22.72 -3.64 -6.89
C ALA A 147 23.07 -2.66 -5.77
N THR A 148 23.03 -3.11 -4.50
CA THR A 148 23.49 -2.31 -3.36
C THR A 148 24.99 -2.32 -3.20
N ASP A 149 25.63 -3.33 -3.69
CA ASP A 149 27.05 -3.44 -3.64
C ASP A 149 27.66 -2.48 -4.68
N THR A 150 28.42 -1.51 -4.19
CA THR A 150 28.99 -0.44 -5.03
C THR A 150 30.01 -0.95 -6.05
N GLU A 151 30.49 -2.18 -5.89
CA GLU A 151 31.40 -2.83 -6.82
C GLU A 151 30.67 -3.49 -8.02
N ASN A 152 29.36 -3.75 -7.91
CA ASN A 152 28.58 -4.42 -8.93
C ASN A 152 27.77 -3.42 -9.77
N GLN A 153 28.12 -3.24 -11.02
CA GLN A 153 27.30 -2.52 -11.98
C GLN A 153 26.19 -3.44 -12.52
N VAL A 154 25.03 -3.47 -11.82
CA VAL A 154 23.85 -4.19 -12.32
C VAL A 154 23.02 -3.30 -13.24
N THR A 155 22.61 -3.83 -14.38
CA THR A 155 21.85 -3.12 -15.40
C THR A 155 20.40 -3.58 -15.41
N GLU A 156 19.48 -2.72 -15.89
CA GLU A 156 18.08 -3.09 -16.08
C GLU A 156 17.93 -4.34 -16.98
N GLN A 157 18.76 -4.46 -18.01
CA GLN A 157 18.78 -5.63 -18.90
C GLN A 157 19.09 -6.92 -18.14
N ALA A 158 20.03 -6.87 -17.19
CA ALA A 158 20.36 -8.04 -16.36
C ALA A 158 19.14 -8.50 -15.49
N LEU A 159 18.30 -7.58 -15.04
CA LEU A 159 17.07 -7.93 -14.34
C LEU A 159 16.06 -8.62 -15.27
N LEU A 160 15.87 -8.07 -16.46
CA LEU A 160 14.95 -8.65 -17.45
C LEU A 160 15.40 -10.06 -17.89
N ASP A 161 16.70 -10.25 -18.08
CA ASP A 161 17.27 -11.56 -18.42
C ASP A 161 17.04 -12.57 -17.30
N ARG A 162 17.24 -12.20 -16.04
CA ARG A 162 16.98 -13.06 -14.87
C ARG A 162 15.50 -13.44 -14.76
N ILE A 163 14.58 -12.51 -14.98
CA ILE A 163 13.13 -12.79 -15.01
C ILE A 163 12.79 -13.76 -16.13
N SER A 164 13.36 -13.55 -17.34
CA SER A 164 13.16 -14.42 -18.48
C SER A 164 13.67 -15.85 -18.20
N ASP A 165 14.86 -15.98 -17.64
CA ASP A 165 15.45 -17.28 -17.34
C ASP A 165 14.72 -18.01 -16.23
N TRP A 166 14.25 -17.27 -15.21
CA TRP A 166 13.41 -17.85 -14.17
C TRP A 166 12.09 -18.38 -14.76
N ASN A 167 11.43 -17.62 -15.62
CA ASN A 167 10.21 -18.07 -16.29
C ASN A 167 10.41 -19.33 -17.12
N LYS A 168 11.51 -19.42 -17.90
CA LYS A 168 11.85 -20.62 -18.68
C LYS A 168 12.12 -21.86 -17.83
N GLN A 169 12.64 -21.68 -16.61
CA GLN A 169 13.00 -22.78 -15.72
C GLN A 169 11.79 -23.37 -14.99
N TYR A 170 10.77 -22.54 -14.70
CA TYR A 170 9.66 -22.93 -13.83
C TYR A 170 8.30 -23.00 -14.54
N PHE A 171 8.22 -22.54 -15.79
CA PHE A 171 7.00 -22.52 -16.62
C PHE A 171 7.33 -22.80 -18.09
#